data_70ed389e51f91d8f3ba5f2a5e3c0c4c9
#
_entry.id   70ed389e51f91d8f3ba5f2a5e3c0c4c9
#
_cell.length_a   1.000
_cell.length_b   1.000
_cell.length_c   1.000
_cell.angle_alpha   90.00
_cell.angle_beta   90.00
_cell.angle_gamma   90.00
#
_symmetry.space_group_name_H-M   'P 1'
#
loop_
_entity.id
_entity.type
_entity.pdbx_description
1 polymer ?
#
loop_
_entity_poly.entity_id
_entity_poly.type
_entity_poly.pdbx_seq_one_letter_code
_entity_poly.pdbx_strand_id
1 'polypeptide(L)'
;MKRIAILAAAGAPVAVVAALAAPAFAAPTKVSFRVEGASKTLLPAKSVAVPTSGSITKGGTPKGGCPANSAAGAFNTATGGNWSGTYSSGLGVEVTKILGETGVYSKGHYWEFFVDNHAASVGICDQKVKSGDQLLFANVPAKGAAEFPIVISAPAKATAGTSFQVTASYYPTKSKTAKPLAGVSFPGVKGTTNAKGVATVTATKAGKLSLVGSKSGEIRSAAATVVVSK
;
A
#
# COMPACT_ATOMS: atom_id res chain seq x y z
N MET A 1 72.65 -21.01 -55.12
CA MET A 1 71.32 -21.61 -55.07
C MET A 1 70.68 -21.17 -53.73
N LYS A 2 69.79 -20.18 -53.72
CA LYS A 2 69.11 -19.68 -52.50
C LYS A 2 67.80 -20.39 -52.39
N ARG A 3 67.56 -21.12 -51.26
CA ARG A 3 66.24 -21.72 -50.94
C ARG A 3 65.42 -20.73 -50.22
N ILE A 4 64.24 -20.45 -50.79
CA ILE A 4 63.19 -19.58 -50.17
C ILE A 4 62.33 -20.50 -49.35
N ALA A 5 62.17 -20.21 -48.02
CA ALA A 5 61.24 -20.87 -47.10
C ALA A 5 59.96 -20.09 -47.08
N ILE A 6 58.84 -20.76 -47.40
CA ILE A 6 57.51 -20.19 -47.33
C ILE A 6 56.95 -20.52 -45.94
N LEU A 7 56.67 -19.49 -45.10
CA LEU A 7 55.95 -19.63 -43.85
C LEU A 7 54.44 -19.63 -44.18
N ALA A 8 53.75 -20.73 -43.87
CA ALA A 8 52.31 -20.81 -43.86
C ALA A 8 51.75 -20.27 -42.53
N ALA A 9 51.04 -19.18 -42.55
CA ALA A 9 50.32 -18.65 -41.39
C ALA A 9 48.99 -19.39 -41.25
N ALA A 10 48.82 -20.17 -40.19
CA ALA A 10 47.57 -20.81 -39.80
C ALA A 10 46.69 -19.80 -39.08
N GLY A 11 45.65 -19.30 -39.73
CA GLY A 11 44.60 -18.47 -39.14
C GLY A 11 43.61 -19.32 -38.38
N ALA A 12 43.52 -19.13 -37.04
CA ALA A 12 42.51 -19.76 -36.22
C ALA A 12 41.16 -19.01 -36.38
N PRO A 13 40.04 -19.72 -36.57
CA PRO A 13 38.74 -19.06 -36.64
C PRO A 13 38.31 -18.58 -35.24
N VAL A 14 38.05 -17.26 -35.10
CA VAL A 14 37.44 -16.69 -33.92
C VAL A 14 35.92 -16.95 -34.01
N ALA A 15 35.44 -17.88 -33.18
CA ALA A 15 33.99 -18.10 -33.04
C ALA A 15 33.38 -16.97 -32.20
N VAL A 16 32.64 -16.08 -32.84
CA VAL A 16 31.83 -15.06 -32.17
C VAL A 16 30.57 -15.72 -31.64
N VAL A 17 30.53 -16.00 -30.34
CA VAL A 17 29.31 -16.45 -29.65
C VAL A 17 28.46 -15.23 -29.42
N ALA A 18 27.43 -15.03 -30.26
CA ALA A 18 26.38 -14.04 -30.03
C ALA A 18 25.54 -14.53 -28.83
N ALA A 19 25.74 -13.97 -27.67
CA ALA A 19 24.84 -14.16 -26.52
C ALA A 19 23.49 -13.51 -26.85
N LEU A 20 22.48 -14.33 -27.12
CA LEU A 20 21.09 -13.87 -27.21
C LEU A 20 20.66 -13.42 -25.81
N ALA A 21 20.61 -12.11 -25.59
CA ALA A 21 20.03 -11.55 -24.38
C ALA A 21 18.53 -11.92 -24.37
N ALA A 22 18.13 -12.75 -23.42
CA ALA A 22 16.71 -13.04 -23.21
C ALA A 22 15.99 -11.73 -22.86
N PRO A 23 14.76 -11.48 -23.39
CA PRO A 23 14.01 -10.30 -23.05
C PRO A 23 13.76 -10.27 -21.55
N ALA A 24 14.25 -9.25 -20.87
CA ALA A 24 13.96 -9.03 -19.46
C ALA A 24 12.48 -8.69 -19.33
N PHE A 25 11.66 -9.64 -18.90
CA PHE A 25 10.28 -9.35 -18.53
C PHE A 25 10.30 -8.36 -17.37
N ALA A 26 9.67 -7.19 -17.56
CA ALA A 26 9.52 -6.22 -16.48
C ALA A 26 8.80 -6.87 -15.29
N ALA A 27 9.37 -6.73 -14.11
CA ALA A 27 8.75 -7.25 -12.90
C ALA A 27 7.34 -6.66 -12.72
N PRO A 28 6.36 -7.46 -12.29
CA PRO A 28 4.99 -6.97 -12.12
C PRO A 28 4.96 -5.82 -11.09
N THR A 29 4.18 -4.77 -11.40
CA THR A 29 3.92 -3.68 -10.43
C THR A 29 3.32 -4.27 -9.17
N LYS A 30 3.93 -3.99 -8.02
CA LYS A 30 3.46 -4.41 -6.69
C LYS A 30 3.15 -3.20 -5.83
N VAL A 31 1.98 -3.20 -5.22
CA VAL A 31 1.52 -2.17 -4.29
C VAL A 31 1.24 -2.78 -2.93
N SER A 32 1.27 -1.97 -1.87
CA SER A 32 0.71 -2.34 -0.58
C SER A 32 -0.78 -1.99 -0.57
N PHE A 33 -1.63 -2.92 -0.17
CA PHE A 33 -3.07 -2.70 -0.12
C PHE A 33 -3.64 -3.06 1.26
N ARG A 34 -4.48 -2.21 1.83
CA ARG A 34 -5.22 -2.47 3.09
C ARG A 34 -6.64 -1.92 3.05
N VAL A 35 -7.50 -2.43 3.95
CA VAL A 35 -8.88 -1.96 4.12
C VAL A 35 -9.17 -1.76 5.59
N GLU A 36 -9.57 -0.54 5.94
CA GLU A 36 -10.03 -0.18 7.28
C GLU A 36 -11.54 -0.03 7.28
N GLY A 37 -12.23 -0.88 8.02
CA GLY A 37 -13.66 -0.73 8.30
C GLY A 37 -13.90 0.34 9.37
N ALA A 38 -15.15 0.70 9.61
CA ALA A 38 -15.52 1.73 10.59
C ALA A 38 -15.00 1.41 12.00
N SER A 39 -14.99 0.14 12.41
CA SER A 39 -14.59 -0.27 13.77
C SER A 39 -13.33 -1.13 13.84
N LYS A 40 -12.91 -1.77 12.74
CA LYS A 40 -11.78 -2.72 12.72
C LYS A 40 -11.09 -2.75 11.37
N THR A 41 -9.84 -3.22 11.34
CA THR A 41 -9.15 -3.56 10.10
C THR A 41 -9.81 -4.77 9.46
N LEU A 42 -10.31 -4.63 8.22
CA LEU A 42 -10.91 -5.72 7.44
C LEU A 42 -9.87 -6.49 6.64
N LEU A 43 -8.84 -5.80 6.15
CA LEU A 43 -7.72 -6.36 5.44
C LEU A 43 -6.43 -5.68 5.91
N PRO A 44 -5.57 -6.36 6.65
CA PRO A 44 -4.23 -5.85 6.97
C PRO A 44 -3.42 -5.55 5.71
N ALA A 45 -2.48 -4.61 5.80
CA ALA A 45 -1.62 -4.25 4.68
C ALA A 45 -0.88 -5.49 4.14
N LYS A 46 -1.02 -5.73 2.84
CA LYS A 46 -0.33 -6.83 2.14
C LYS A 46 0.16 -6.38 0.78
N SER A 47 1.24 -6.99 0.30
CA SER A 47 1.73 -6.77 -1.06
C SER A 47 0.82 -7.46 -2.07
N VAL A 48 0.45 -6.72 -3.12
CA VAL A 48 -0.46 -7.17 -4.19
C VAL A 48 0.18 -6.88 -5.54
N ALA A 49 0.22 -7.89 -6.40
CA ALA A 49 0.58 -7.69 -7.81
C ALA A 49 -0.62 -7.07 -8.55
N VAL A 50 -0.35 -5.99 -9.29
CA VAL A 50 -1.34 -5.34 -10.14
C VAL A 50 -1.42 -6.08 -11.46
N PRO A 51 -2.61 -6.48 -11.94
CA PRO A 51 -2.75 -7.09 -13.26
C PRO A 51 -2.20 -6.17 -14.36
N THR A 52 -1.55 -6.73 -15.36
CA THR A 52 -0.97 -5.97 -16.49
C THR A 52 -1.99 -5.66 -17.58
N SER A 53 -3.08 -6.41 -17.63
CA SER A 53 -4.14 -6.30 -18.63
C SER A 53 -5.50 -6.75 -18.08
N GLY A 54 -6.55 -6.54 -18.83
CA GLY A 54 -7.92 -6.90 -18.47
C GLY A 54 -8.76 -5.70 -18.05
N SER A 55 -9.98 -5.96 -17.60
CA SER A 55 -10.94 -4.94 -17.19
C SER A 55 -11.74 -5.44 -15.98
N ILE A 56 -12.05 -4.51 -15.08
CA ILE A 56 -12.98 -4.72 -13.97
C ILE A 56 -14.38 -4.36 -14.46
N THR A 57 -15.32 -5.30 -14.38
CA THR A 57 -16.69 -5.14 -14.89
C THR A 57 -17.74 -5.11 -13.79
N LYS A 58 -17.34 -4.94 -12.53
CA LYS A 58 -18.26 -4.88 -11.38
C LYS A 58 -19.12 -3.63 -11.39
N GLY A 59 -20.30 -3.75 -10.78
CA GLY A 59 -21.22 -2.62 -10.60
C GLY A 59 -21.84 -2.08 -11.89
N GLY A 60 -21.84 -2.87 -12.96
CA GLY A 60 -22.34 -2.42 -14.27
C GLY A 60 -21.29 -1.68 -15.09
N THR A 61 -20.02 -1.72 -14.70
CA THR A 61 -18.92 -1.10 -15.46
C THR A 61 -18.83 -1.71 -16.86
N PRO A 62 -18.88 -0.90 -17.94
CA PRO A 62 -18.72 -1.40 -19.31
C PRO A 62 -17.32 -1.96 -19.52
N LYS A 63 -17.19 -2.91 -20.46
CA LYS A 63 -15.89 -3.48 -20.84
C LYS A 63 -14.94 -2.35 -21.28
N GLY A 64 -13.74 -2.32 -20.67
CA GLY A 64 -12.73 -1.28 -20.91
C GLY A 64 -12.91 0.00 -20.10
N GLY A 65 -14.06 0.21 -19.44
CA GLY A 65 -14.33 1.40 -18.62
C GLY A 65 -13.58 1.43 -17.28
N CYS A 66 -12.98 0.31 -16.86
CA CYS A 66 -12.18 0.24 -15.65
C CYS A 66 -10.99 -0.73 -15.86
N PRO A 67 -9.83 -0.21 -16.30
CA PRO A 67 -8.68 -1.06 -16.62
C PRO A 67 -8.13 -1.78 -15.39
N ALA A 68 -7.79 -3.08 -15.53
CA ALA A 68 -7.24 -3.85 -14.43
C ALA A 68 -5.79 -3.47 -14.06
N ASN A 69 -5.06 -2.74 -14.90
CA ASN A 69 -3.74 -2.18 -14.60
C ASN A 69 -3.80 -0.83 -13.85
N SER A 70 -4.88 -0.61 -13.10
CA SER A 70 -5.14 0.55 -12.24
C SER A 70 -5.28 0.14 -10.77
N ALA A 71 -5.59 1.09 -9.91
CA ALA A 71 -5.91 0.81 -8.50
C ALA A 71 -7.11 -0.15 -8.36
N ALA A 72 -8.07 -0.13 -9.30
CA ALA A 72 -9.20 -1.07 -9.29
C ALA A 72 -8.77 -2.52 -9.45
N GLY A 73 -7.77 -2.80 -10.28
CA GLY A 73 -7.23 -4.16 -10.42
C GLY A 73 -6.49 -4.61 -9.15
N ALA A 74 -5.67 -3.73 -8.55
CA ALA A 74 -5.03 -4.00 -7.27
C ALA A 74 -6.08 -4.30 -6.18
N PHE A 75 -7.14 -3.49 -6.11
CA PHE A 75 -8.25 -3.66 -5.18
C PHE A 75 -8.98 -5.00 -5.39
N ASN A 76 -9.33 -5.30 -6.63
CA ASN A 76 -10.00 -6.57 -6.95
C ASN A 76 -9.14 -7.78 -6.57
N THR A 77 -7.84 -7.73 -6.85
CA THR A 77 -6.87 -8.77 -6.45
C THR A 77 -6.73 -8.86 -4.94
N ALA A 78 -6.59 -7.72 -4.25
CA ALA A 78 -6.43 -7.66 -2.80
C ALA A 78 -7.60 -8.29 -2.05
N THR A 79 -8.82 -8.02 -2.50
CA THR A 79 -10.05 -8.48 -1.86
C THR A 79 -10.53 -9.85 -2.36
N GLY A 80 -9.85 -10.45 -3.35
CA GLY A 80 -10.33 -11.65 -4.03
C GLY A 80 -11.66 -11.41 -4.74
N GLY A 81 -11.93 -10.18 -5.17
CA GLY A 81 -13.20 -9.78 -5.77
C GLY A 81 -14.36 -9.64 -4.77
N ASN A 82 -14.13 -9.75 -3.46
CA ASN A 82 -15.20 -9.61 -2.45
C ASN A 82 -15.48 -8.13 -2.14
N TRP A 83 -16.08 -7.45 -3.11
CA TRP A 83 -16.54 -6.08 -3.01
C TRP A 83 -17.69 -5.82 -3.98
N SER A 84 -18.45 -4.75 -3.77
CA SER A 84 -19.53 -4.28 -4.64
C SER A 84 -19.44 -2.77 -4.82
N GLY A 85 -20.01 -2.29 -5.91
CA GLY A 85 -20.07 -0.87 -6.23
C GLY A 85 -21.13 -0.61 -7.30
N THR A 86 -21.29 0.64 -7.68
CA THR A 86 -22.15 1.10 -8.76
C THR A 86 -21.34 1.96 -9.71
N TYR A 87 -21.39 1.66 -10.99
CA TYR A 87 -20.74 2.46 -12.02
C TYR A 87 -21.65 3.62 -12.46
N SER A 88 -21.06 4.78 -12.57
CA SER A 88 -21.68 5.96 -13.16
C SER A 88 -20.78 6.51 -14.26
N SER A 89 -21.35 6.76 -15.43
CA SER A 89 -20.61 7.32 -16.58
C SER A 89 -19.98 8.67 -16.18
N GLY A 90 -18.70 8.83 -16.48
CA GLY A 90 -17.92 10.03 -16.16
C GLY A 90 -17.41 10.12 -14.69
N LEU A 91 -17.94 9.32 -13.76
CA LEU A 91 -17.52 9.29 -12.36
C LEU A 91 -16.77 8.00 -11.97
N GLY A 92 -16.92 6.94 -12.79
CA GLY A 92 -16.32 5.64 -12.49
C GLY A 92 -17.15 4.81 -11.52
N VAL A 93 -16.48 4.00 -10.68
CA VAL A 93 -17.12 3.09 -9.73
C VAL A 93 -17.14 3.69 -8.34
N GLU A 94 -18.33 3.94 -7.82
CA GLU A 94 -18.57 4.14 -6.39
C GLU A 94 -18.55 2.78 -5.69
N VAL A 95 -17.64 2.59 -4.75
CA VAL A 95 -17.57 1.37 -3.94
C VAL A 95 -18.58 1.45 -2.81
N THR A 96 -19.46 0.44 -2.69
CA THR A 96 -20.55 0.44 -1.70
C THR A 96 -20.41 -0.64 -0.63
N LYS A 97 -19.61 -1.69 -0.91
CA LYS A 97 -19.36 -2.79 0.04
C LYS A 97 -17.97 -3.37 -0.16
N ILE A 98 -17.25 -3.61 0.94
CA ILE A 98 -15.94 -4.29 0.91
C ILE A 98 -15.90 -5.35 2.02
N LEU A 99 -15.55 -6.61 1.68
CA LEU A 99 -15.37 -7.71 2.62
C LEU A 99 -16.54 -7.87 3.61
N GLY A 100 -17.76 -7.64 3.12
CA GLY A 100 -18.98 -7.77 3.92
C GLY A 100 -19.47 -6.48 4.58
N GLU A 101 -18.60 -5.47 4.74
CA GLU A 101 -18.98 -4.18 5.36
C GLU A 101 -19.50 -3.20 4.32
N THR A 102 -20.62 -2.55 4.62
CA THR A 102 -21.27 -1.57 3.75
C THR A 102 -20.81 -0.15 4.12
N GLY A 103 -20.47 0.65 3.11
CA GLY A 103 -20.18 2.07 3.21
C GLY A 103 -20.98 2.81 2.14
N VAL A 104 -22.12 3.42 2.52
CA VAL A 104 -23.00 4.17 1.63
C VAL A 104 -23.33 5.48 2.29
N TYR A 105 -23.09 6.60 1.61
CA TYR A 105 -23.20 7.95 2.14
C TYR A 105 -24.57 8.23 2.82
N SER A 106 -25.65 7.80 2.20
CA SER A 106 -27.01 7.95 2.75
C SER A 106 -27.27 7.16 4.04
N LYS A 107 -26.39 6.19 4.37
CA LYS A 107 -26.42 5.39 5.60
C LYS A 107 -25.40 5.85 6.65
N GLY A 108 -24.82 7.03 6.47
CA GLY A 108 -23.93 7.67 7.44
C GLY A 108 -22.46 7.38 7.32
N HIS A 109 -22.04 6.52 6.39
CA HIS A 109 -20.63 6.19 6.11
C HIS A 109 -20.42 6.02 4.61
N TYR A 110 -19.18 6.19 4.13
CA TYR A 110 -18.78 5.89 2.75
C TYR A 110 -17.36 5.36 2.68
N TRP A 111 -17.02 4.72 1.57
CA TRP A 111 -15.66 4.23 1.32
C TRP A 111 -14.82 5.33 0.68
N GLU A 112 -13.85 5.86 1.43
CA GLU A 112 -12.86 6.78 0.92
C GLU A 112 -11.61 6.05 0.48
N PHE A 113 -11.03 6.49 -0.64
CA PHE A 113 -9.84 5.87 -1.22
C PHE A 113 -8.63 6.79 -1.05
N PHE A 114 -7.51 6.20 -0.59
CA PHE A 114 -6.25 6.91 -0.34
C PHE A 114 -5.10 6.26 -1.10
N VAL A 115 -4.18 7.08 -1.58
CA VAL A 115 -2.88 6.69 -2.16
C VAL A 115 -1.79 7.39 -1.34
N ASP A 116 -0.84 6.60 -0.83
CA ASP A 116 0.27 7.10 0.01
C ASP A 116 -0.21 7.99 1.17
N ASN A 117 -1.31 7.60 1.80
CA ASN A 117 -2.00 8.28 2.90
C ASN A 117 -2.63 9.65 2.54
N HIS A 118 -2.80 9.94 1.25
CA HIS A 118 -3.53 11.11 0.77
C HIS A 118 -4.84 10.67 0.12
N ALA A 119 -5.92 11.41 0.34
CA ALA A 119 -7.18 11.17 -0.35
C ALA A 119 -6.95 11.26 -1.87
N ALA A 120 -7.39 10.25 -2.60
CA ALA A 120 -7.23 10.18 -4.04
C ALA A 120 -8.06 11.27 -4.72
N SER A 121 -7.51 11.90 -5.75
CA SER A 121 -8.18 12.94 -6.53
C SER A 121 -8.98 12.40 -7.71
N VAL A 122 -8.85 11.10 -7.99
CA VAL A 122 -9.54 10.40 -9.08
C VAL A 122 -10.06 9.05 -8.59
N GLY A 123 -11.06 8.51 -9.30
CA GLY A 123 -11.61 7.20 -9.00
C GLY A 123 -10.60 6.06 -9.22
N ILE A 124 -10.89 4.90 -8.62
CA ILE A 124 -9.99 3.73 -8.64
C ILE A 124 -9.70 3.21 -10.06
N CYS A 125 -10.61 3.41 -11.01
CA CYS A 125 -10.44 3.00 -12.40
C CYS A 125 -9.40 3.85 -13.15
N ASP A 126 -9.31 5.15 -12.79
CA ASP A 126 -8.41 6.12 -13.43
C ASP A 126 -7.09 6.27 -12.66
N GLN A 127 -7.06 5.84 -11.40
CA GLN A 127 -5.87 5.92 -10.57
C GLN A 127 -4.79 4.98 -11.09
N LYS A 128 -3.77 5.55 -11.73
CA LYS A 128 -2.55 4.82 -12.09
C LYS A 128 -1.75 4.51 -10.83
N VAL A 129 -1.13 3.34 -10.83
CA VAL A 129 -0.32 2.86 -9.70
C VAL A 129 1.07 2.47 -10.17
N LYS A 130 2.05 2.64 -9.29
CA LYS A 130 3.45 2.24 -9.47
C LYS A 130 3.90 1.34 -8.33
N SER A 131 5.01 0.63 -8.53
CA SER A 131 5.56 -0.21 -7.47
C SER A 131 5.93 0.61 -6.22
N GLY A 132 5.48 0.11 -5.07
CA GLY A 132 5.69 0.76 -3.77
C GLY A 132 4.53 1.63 -3.28
N ASP A 133 3.57 1.99 -4.14
CA ASP A 133 2.39 2.76 -3.70
C ASP A 133 1.64 2.02 -2.58
N GLN A 134 1.14 2.81 -1.63
CA GLN A 134 0.31 2.33 -0.53
C GLN A 134 -1.15 2.71 -0.80
N LEU A 135 -1.99 1.73 -1.01
CA LEU A 135 -3.41 1.89 -1.30
C LEU A 135 -4.24 1.53 -0.07
N LEU A 136 -5.20 2.38 0.26
CA LEU A 136 -6.10 2.17 1.39
C LEU A 136 -7.54 2.50 0.99
N PHE A 137 -8.45 1.61 1.31
CA PHE A 137 -9.86 1.96 1.49
C PHE A 137 -10.19 2.09 2.96
N ALA A 138 -10.88 3.16 3.33
CA ALA A 138 -11.39 3.36 4.69
C ALA A 138 -12.88 3.66 4.68
N ASN A 139 -13.64 3.04 5.58
CA ASN A 139 -15.05 3.32 5.79
C ASN A 139 -15.16 4.48 6.78
N VAL A 140 -15.38 5.67 6.25
CA VAL A 140 -15.37 6.92 7.02
C VAL A 140 -16.78 7.49 7.21
N PRO A 141 -17.02 8.30 8.26
CA PRO A 141 -18.30 8.95 8.47
C PRO A 141 -18.66 9.91 7.32
N ALA A 142 -19.93 9.91 6.90
CA ALA A 142 -20.45 10.81 5.87
C ALA A 142 -20.62 12.25 6.37
N LYS A 143 -20.55 12.47 7.68
CA LYS A 143 -20.67 13.79 8.34
C LYS A 143 -19.63 13.92 9.44
N GLY A 144 -19.17 15.12 9.68
CA GLY A 144 -18.17 15.43 10.69
C GLY A 144 -16.89 15.99 10.08
N ALA A 145 -15.80 15.98 10.86
CA ALA A 145 -14.48 16.34 10.37
C ALA A 145 -13.93 15.25 9.46
N ALA A 146 -13.10 15.63 8.49
CA ALA A 146 -12.38 14.67 7.66
C ALA A 146 -11.45 13.83 8.54
N GLU A 147 -11.49 12.51 8.33
CA GLU A 147 -10.58 11.56 8.99
C GLU A 147 -9.36 11.31 8.11
N PHE A 148 -8.20 11.24 8.71
CA PHE A 148 -6.94 11.03 7.99
C PHE A 148 -6.28 9.71 8.39
N PRO A 149 -5.60 9.02 7.46
CA PRO A 149 -4.81 7.85 7.80
C PRO A 149 -3.68 8.21 8.77
N ILE A 150 -3.64 7.53 9.91
CA ILE A 150 -2.51 7.62 10.83
C ILE A 150 -1.30 6.95 10.18
N VAL A 151 -0.19 7.66 10.14
CA VAL A 151 1.10 7.15 9.71
C VAL A 151 1.98 6.98 10.94
N ILE A 152 2.47 5.76 11.17
CA ILE A 152 3.37 5.48 12.29
C ILE A 152 4.75 5.10 11.81
N SER A 153 5.78 5.48 12.59
CA SER A 153 7.15 5.03 12.40
C SER A 153 7.67 4.47 13.73
N ALA A 154 8.29 3.30 13.65
CA ALA A 154 8.90 2.61 14.78
C ALA A 154 10.25 2.01 14.33
N PRO A 155 11.20 1.76 15.24
CA PRO A 155 12.45 1.09 14.89
C PRO A 155 12.17 -0.35 14.43
N ALA A 156 12.94 -0.82 13.46
CA ALA A 156 12.80 -2.20 12.98
C ALA A 156 13.18 -3.25 14.04
N LYS A 157 14.04 -2.87 15.02
CA LYS A 157 14.55 -3.73 16.09
C LYS A 157 14.54 -2.99 17.43
N ALA A 158 14.34 -3.74 18.51
CA ALA A 158 14.45 -3.27 19.90
C ALA A 158 14.95 -4.40 20.80
N THR A 159 15.34 -4.06 22.05
CA THR A 159 15.71 -5.04 23.08
C THR A 159 14.62 -5.09 24.13
N ALA A 160 14.29 -6.29 24.63
CA ALA A 160 13.32 -6.47 25.70
C ALA A 160 13.76 -5.72 26.96
N GLY A 161 12.81 -5.05 27.63
CA GLY A 161 13.08 -4.20 28.79
C GLY A 161 13.61 -2.80 28.44
N THR A 162 14.06 -2.54 27.20
CA THR A 162 14.55 -1.23 26.78
C THR A 162 13.44 -0.45 26.07
N SER A 163 13.29 0.83 26.43
CA SER A 163 12.32 1.72 25.81
C SER A 163 12.79 2.23 24.45
N PHE A 164 11.86 2.38 23.53
CA PHE A 164 12.08 3.00 22.23
C PHE A 164 10.94 3.96 21.89
N GLN A 165 11.16 4.84 20.92
CA GLN A 165 10.16 5.81 20.49
C GLN A 165 9.38 5.29 19.28
N VAL A 166 8.08 5.58 19.28
CA VAL A 166 7.18 5.44 18.13
C VAL A 166 6.61 6.81 17.83
N THR A 167 6.62 7.20 16.56
CA THR A 167 6.03 8.46 16.13
C THR A 167 4.73 8.22 15.38
N ALA A 168 3.77 9.13 15.53
CA ALA A 168 2.55 9.17 14.76
C ALA A 168 2.37 10.53 14.11
N SER A 169 1.93 10.51 12.86
CA SER A 169 1.65 11.69 12.04
C SER A 169 0.47 11.44 11.12
N TYR A 170 0.03 12.47 10.43
CA TYR A 170 -0.98 12.41 9.37
C TYR A 170 -0.70 13.46 8.31
N TYR A 171 -1.31 13.32 7.14
CA TYR A 171 -1.23 14.31 6.08
C TYR A 171 -2.56 15.06 6.00
N PRO A 172 -2.62 16.37 6.37
CA PRO A 172 -3.81 17.18 6.15
C PRO A 172 -4.19 17.24 4.67
N THR A 173 -5.46 17.50 4.38
CA THR A 173 -5.97 17.64 3.01
C THR A 173 -5.03 18.51 2.16
N LYS A 174 -4.64 17.98 0.98
CA LYS A 174 -3.73 18.63 0.01
C LYS A 174 -2.33 18.98 0.52
N SER A 175 -1.96 18.63 1.75
CA SER A 175 -0.62 18.88 2.28
C SER A 175 0.33 17.75 1.92
N LYS A 176 1.50 18.07 1.39
CA LYS A 176 2.60 17.11 1.18
C LYS A 176 3.47 16.95 2.43
N THR A 177 3.23 17.75 3.46
CA THR A 177 4.00 17.71 4.70
C THR A 177 3.18 17.05 5.80
N ALA A 178 3.71 15.98 6.36
CA ALA A 178 3.11 15.31 7.51
C ALA A 178 3.12 16.22 8.74
N LYS A 179 2.06 16.17 9.54
CA LYS A 179 1.97 16.84 10.84
C LYS A 179 2.00 15.80 11.96
N PRO A 180 2.65 16.10 13.09
CA PRO A 180 2.61 15.23 14.25
C PRO A 180 1.17 15.05 14.77
N LEU A 181 0.83 13.85 15.21
CA LEU A 181 -0.49 13.52 15.72
C LEU A 181 -0.41 13.10 17.19
N ALA A 182 -0.94 13.93 18.07
CA ALA A 182 -1.08 13.65 19.50
C ALA A 182 -2.29 12.74 19.76
N GLY A 183 -2.24 12.00 20.88
CA GLY A 183 -3.36 11.21 21.37
C GLY A 183 -3.54 9.86 20.66
N VAL A 184 -2.57 9.42 19.86
CA VAL A 184 -2.61 8.08 19.25
C VAL A 184 -2.24 7.03 20.28
N SER A 185 -3.10 6.03 20.44
CA SER A 185 -2.89 4.85 21.30
C SER A 185 -2.37 3.66 20.48
N PHE A 186 -1.69 2.75 21.14
CA PHE A 186 -1.22 1.49 20.57
C PHE A 186 -1.64 0.32 21.48
N PRO A 187 -2.17 -0.79 20.96
CA PRO A 187 -2.55 -1.95 21.75
C PRO A 187 -1.39 -2.44 22.62
N GLY A 188 -1.66 -2.64 23.91
CA GLY A 188 -0.66 -3.15 24.88
C GLY A 188 0.39 -2.11 25.31
N VAL A 189 0.32 -0.88 24.85
CA VAL A 189 1.21 0.22 25.25
C VAL A 189 0.46 1.16 26.19
N LYS A 190 1.07 1.54 27.31
CA LYS A 190 0.51 2.54 28.22
C LYS A 190 0.72 3.95 27.67
N GLY A 191 -0.33 4.78 27.76
CA GLY A 191 -0.31 6.17 27.28
C GLY A 191 -0.54 6.31 25.77
N THR A 192 -0.40 7.54 25.32
CA THR A 192 -0.65 7.97 23.91
C THR A 192 0.50 8.85 23.43
N THR A 193 0.53 9.15 22.15
CA THR A 193 1.49 10.12 21.61
C THR A 193 1.27 11.52 22.19
N ASN A 194 2.35 12.22 22.48
CA ASN A 194 2.37 13.61 22.96
C ASN A 194 2.13 14.63 21.83
N ALA A 195 2.20 15.92 22.13
CA ALA A 195 2.01 17.01 21.16
C ALA A 195 3.00 16.98 19.98
N LYS A 196 4.15 16.31 20.13
CA LYS A 196 5.12 16.08 19.05
C LYS A 196 4.85 14.78 18.26
N GLY A 197 3.74 14.10 18.55
CA GLY A 197 3.40 12.82 17.94
C GLY A 197 4.24 11.64 18.43
N VAL A 198 4.90 11.74 19.58
CA VAL A 198 5.84 10.73 20.09
C VAL A 198 5.24 9.98 21.26
N ALA A 199 5.32 8.64 21.23
CA ALA A 199 5.06 7.75 22.37
C ALA A 199 6.32 6.95 22.71
N THR A 200 6.55 6.67 24.00
CA THR A 200 7.58 5.76 24.47
C THR A 200 6.98 4.38 24.68
N VAL A 201 7.58 3.37 24.07
CA VAL A 201 7.14 1.98 24.11
C VAL A 201 8.23 1.13 24.76
N THR A 202 7.87 0.22 25.66
CA THR A 202 8.77 -0.77 26.22
C THR A 202 8.21 -2.17 25.94
N ALA A 203 8.90 -2.93 25.09
CA ALA A 203 8.56 -4.32 24.87
C ALA A 203 9.12 -5.19 26.01
N THR A 204 8.28 -5.93 26.69
CA THR A 204 8.69 -6.75 27.86
C THR A 204 9.15 -8.16 27.49
N LYS A 205 8.88 -8.61 26.23
CA LYS A 205 9.19 -9.97 25.77
C LYS A 205 9.85 -9.91 24.40
N ALA A 206 10.81 -10.81 24.17
CA ALA A 206 11.39 -11.05 22.85
C ALA A 206 10.32 -11.62 21.88
N GLY A 207 10.45 -11.29 20.59
CA GLY A 207 9.54 -11.73 19.55
C GLY A 207 9.16 -10.61 18.58
N LYS A 208 8.08 -10.78 17.84
CA LYS A 208 7.52 -9.75 16.94
C LYS A 208 6.47 -8.94 17.70
N LEU A 209 6.70 -7.64 17.82
CA LEU A 209 5.73 -6.68 18.32
C LEU A 209 5.07 -5.97 17.13
N SER A 210 3.75 -6.09 17.00
CA SER A 210 2.97 -5.40 15.97
C SER A 210 2.27 -4.20 16.60
N LEU A 211 2.54 -3.01 16.09
CA LEU A 211 1.97 -1.75 16.54
C LEU A 211 0.99 -1.22 15.50
N VAL A 212 -0.25 -0.97 15.92
CA VAL A 212 -1.28 -0.30 15.11
C VAL A 212 -1.72 0.93 15.88
N GLY A 213 -1.52 2.11 15.30
CA GLY A 213 -1.96 3.37 15.89
C GLY A 213 -3.45 3.57 15.71
N SER A 214 -4.16 3.96 16.76
CA SER A 214 -5.58 4.31 16.73
C SER A 214 -5.86 5.58 17.53
N LYS A 215 -6.81 6.37 16.99
CA LYS A 215 -7.33 7.58 17.63
C LYS A 215 -8.76 7.81 17.10
N SER A 216 -9.67 8.23 17.97
CA SER A 216 -11.03 8.60 17.55
C SER A 216 -10.99 9.75 16.56
N GLY A 217 -11.78 9.68 15.49
CA GLY A 217 -11.81 10.66 14.41
C GLY A 217 -10.64 10.56 13.42
N GLU A 218 -9.90 9.45 13.45
CA GLU A 218 -8.82 9.18 12.52
C GLU A 218 -8.85 7.73 12.02
N ILE A 219 -8.32 7.49 10.84
CA ILE A 219 -8.23 6.15 10.26
C ILE A 219 -7.02 5.43 10.85
N ARG A 220 -7.22 4.20 11.38
CA ARG A 220 -6.13 3.39 11.97
C ARG A 220 -4.93 3.27 11.03
N SER A 221 -3.73 3.20 11.61
CA SER A 221 -2.51 3.03 10.83
C SER A 221 -2.38 1.63 10.23
N ALA A 222 -1.54 1.50 9.21
CA ALA A 222 -0.92 0.20 8.92
C ALA A 222 -0.13 -0.28 10.13
N ALA A 223 0.04 -1.61 10.28
CA ALA A 223 0.86 -2.17 11.32
C ALA A 223 2.35 -1.90 11.07
N ALA A 224 3.07 -1.43 12.09
CA ALA A 224 4.53 -1.45 12.14
C ALA A 224 5.00 -2.65 12.96
N THR A 225 5.95 -3.41 12.44
CA THR A 225 6.52 -4.58 13.12
C THR A 225 7.90 -4.25 13.67
N VAL A 226 8.08 -4.46 14.97
CA VAL A 226 9.37 -4.34 15.68
C VAL A 226 9.84 -5.74 16.08
N VAL A 227 11.04 -6.12 15.68
CA VAL A 227 11.66 -7.38 16.12
C VAL A 227 12.39 -7.13 17.44
N VAL A 228 11.89 -7.74 18.52
CA VAL A 228 12.42 -7.57 19.86
C VAL A 228 13.37 -8.74 20.18
N SER A 229 14.65 -8.45 20.42
CA SER A 229 15.63 -9.41 20.94
C SER A 229 15.55 -9.52 22.47
N LYS A 230 16.20 -10.55 23.03
CA LYS A 230 16.43 -10.65 24.47
C LYS A 230 17.41 -9.60 24.94
#